data_93e00a12a804fa038692e612d97c097b
#
_entry.id   93e00a12a804fa038692e612d97c097b
#
_cell.length_a   1.000
_cell.length_b   1.000
_cell.length_c   1.000
_cell.angle_alpha   90.00
_cell.angle_beta   90.00
_cell.angle_gamma   90.00
#
_symmetry.space_group_name_H-M   'P 1'
#
loop_
_entity.id
_entity.type
_entity.pdbx_description
1 polymer ?
#
loop_
_entity_poly.entity_id
_entity_poly.type
_entity_poly.pdbx_seq_one_letter_code
_entity_poly.pdbx_strand_id
1 'polypeptide(L)'
;MTAQDQILNYLRASGPILPAKVAKNIKESILIASAHLADLVSQGKVKISHLKIGGSPLYYLPGQEPQLYKHAAGNMNPKDLQVLNNLKAKQVLKETGLDTLSKVALRSLKDFAVPLHVTVKDKKELFWKWYLLSDEETNNAIGSILTGTPIVEEEPVPEAEVPPP
;
A
#
# COMPACT_ATOMS: atom_id res chain seq x y z
N MET A 1 -30.18 10.67 -7.57
CA MET A 1 -28.83 10.08 -7.39
C MET A 1 -28.20 9.83 -8.74
N THR A 2 -27.00 10.37 -8.93
CA THR A 2 -26.26 10.16 -10.18
C THR A 2 -25.61 8.79 -10.20
N ALA A 3 -25.13 8.37 -11.37
CA ALA A 3 -24.38 7.12 -11.47
C ALA A 3 -23.13 7.16 -10.57
N GLN A 4 -22.47 8.30 -10.50
CA GLN A 4 -21.28 8.43 -9.64
C GLN A 4 -21.62 8.35 -8.16
N ASP A 5 -22.75 8.92 -7.75
CA ASP A 5 -23.22 8.77 -6.37
C ASP A 5 -23.50 7.30 -6.04
N GLN A 6 -24.10 6.61 -6.98
CA GLN A 6 -24.38 5.18 -6.82
C GLN A 6 -23.08 4.37 -6.67
N ILE A 7 -22.07 4.71 -7.47
CA ILE A 7 -20.75 4.07 -7.38
C ILE A 7 -20.12 4.31 -6.01
N LEU A 8 -20.15 5.55 -5.54
CA LEU A 8 -19.57 5.88 -4.23
C LEU A 8 -20.27 5.13 -3.10
N ASN A 9 -21.60 5.05 -3.14
CA ASN A 9 -22.35 4.29 -2.15
C ASN A 9 -22.00 2.81 -2.20
N TYR A 10 -21.86 2.26 -3.40
CA TYR A 10 -21.51 0.85 -3.57
C TYR A 10 -20.11 0.56 -3.01
N LEU A 11 -19.14 1.42 -3.30
CA LEU A 11 -17.77 1.26 -2.78
C LEU A 11 -17.74 1.37 -1.25
N ARG A 12 -18.57 2.24 -0.70
CA ARG A 12 -18.64 2.39 0.75
C ARG A 12 -19.07 1.09 1.43
N ALA A 13 -19.97 0.38 0.79
CA ALA A 13 -20.51 -0.87 1.32
C ALA A 13 -19.58 -2.07 1.01
N SER A 14 -19.00 -2.12 -0.18
CA SER A 14 -18.26 -3.29 -0.64
C SER A 14 -16.78 -3.29 -0.28
N GLY A 15 -16.17 -2.09 -0.14
CA GLY A 15 -14.74 -1.96 -0.07
C GLY A 15 -14.10 -2.02 -1.46
N PRO A 16 -12.78 -2.23 -1.56
CA PRO A 16 -12.07 -2.26 -2.85
C PRO A 16 -12.67 -3.29 -3.79
N ILE A 17 -12.86 -2.90 -5.05
CA ILE A 17 -13.60 -3.74 -5.99
C ILE A 17 -13.15 -3.49 -7.43
N LEU A 18 -13.40 -4.49 -8.28
CA LEU A 18 -13.05 -4.42 -9.71
C LEU A 18 -14.11 -3.66 -10.50
N PRO A 19 -13.72 -3.03 -11.63
CA PRO A 19 -14.67 -2.29 -12.47
C PRO A 19 -15.83 -3.12 -12.96
N ALA A 20 -15.62 -4.41 -13.24
CA ALA A 20 -16.68 -5.28 -13.73
C ALA A 20 -17.85 -5.38 -12.74
N LYS A 21 -17.54 -5.38 -11.44
CA LYS A 21 -18.60 -5.44 -10.43
C LYS A 21 -19.29 -4.10 -10.25
N VAL A 22 -18.57 -3.01 -10.45
CA VAL A 22 -19.16 -1.68 -10.46
C VAL A 22 -20.14 -1.57 -11.62
N ALA A 23 -19.73 -2.04 -12.80
CA ALA A 23 -20.59 -2.03 -13.99
C ALA A 23 -21.89 -2.78 -13.74
N LYS A 24 -21.83 -3.94 -13.11
CA LYS A 24 -23.01 -4.71 -12.76
C LYS A 24 -23.92 -3.93 -11.82
N ASN A 25 -23.33 -3.28 -10.83
CA ASN A 25 -24.11 -2.54 -9.83
C ASN A 25 -24.89 -1.38 -10.45
N ILE A 26 -24.27 -0.64 -11.37
CA ILE A 26 -24.91 0.52 -11.99
C ILE A 26 -25.64 0.15 -13.29
N LYS A 27 -25.59 -1.13 -13.68
CA LYS A 27 -26.26 -1.65 -14.88
C LYS A 27 -25.79 -0.96 -16.16
N GLU A 28 -24.47 -0.81 -16.27
CA GLU A 28 -23.82 -0.22 -17.43
C GLU A 28 -22.72 -1.14 -17.94
N SER A 29 -22.15 -0.81 -19.09
CA SER A 29 -20.99 -1.55 -19.59
C SER A 29 -19.76 -1.28 -18.75
N ILE A 30 -18.77 -2.18 -18.84
CA ILE A 30 -17.50 -1.97 -18.15
C ILE A 30 -16.83 -0.69 -18.63
N LEU A 31 -16.95 -0.36 -19.91
CA LEU A 31 -16.38 0.85 -20.47
C LEU A 31 -16.94 2.11 -19.78
N ILE A 32 -18.26 2.16 -19.64
CA ILE A 32 -18.92 3.31 -19.00
C ILE A 32 -18.59 3.37 -17.52
N ALA A 33 -18.61 2.22 -16.84
CA ALA A 33 -18.23 2.18 -15.42
C ALA A 33 -16.79 2.65 -15.23
N SER A 34 -15.89 2.21 -16.11
CA SER A 34 -14.48 2.61 -16.02
C SER A 34 -14.30 4.11 -16.25
N ALA A 35 -15.11 4.70 -17.16
CA ALA A 35 -15.06 6.13 -17.39
C ALA A 35 -15.51 6.92 -16.16
N HIS A 36 -16.58 6.48 -15.51
CA HIS A 36 -17.02 7.12 -14.27
C HIS A 36 -15.99 6.97 -13.16
N LEU A 37 -15.38 5.79 -13.05
CA LEU A 37 -14.35 5.55 -12.03
C LEU A 37 -13.13 6.45 -12.27
N ALA A 38 -12.71 6.57 -13.53
CA ALA A 38 -11.58 7.44 -13.88
C ALA A 38 -11.87 8.89 -13.51
N ASP A 39 -13.09 9.35 -13.75
CA ASP A 39 -13.51 10.69 -13.39
C ASP A 39 -13.49 10.88 -11.88
N LEU A 40 -14.00 9.91 -11.13
CA LEU A 40 -13.96 9.96 -9.67
C LEU A 40 -12.54 9.96 -9.11
N VAL A 41 -11.64 9.22 -9.76
CA VAL A 41 -10.22 9.23 -9.37
C VAL A 41 -9.63 10.62 -9.59
N SER A 42 -9.93 11.25 -10.73
CA SER A 42 -9.41 12.58 -11.01
C SER A 42 -9.94 13.64 -10.04
N GLN A 43 -11.13 13.41 -9.49
CA GLN A 43 -11.72 14.29 -8.48
C GLN A 43 -11.20 14.01 -7.07
N GLY A 44 -10.38 12.98 -6.90
CA GLY A 44 -9.87 12.60 -5.58
C GLY A 44 -10.86 11.85 -4.70
N LYS A 45 -12.01 11.48 -5.25
CA LYS A 45 -13.06 10.79 -4.48
C LYS A 45 -12.86 9.28 -4.43
N VAL A 46 -12.09 8.72 -5.36
CA VAL A 46 -11.81 7.30 -5.46
C VAL A 46 -10.32 7.13 -5.70
N LYS A 47 -9.75 6.08 -5.13
CA LYS A 47 -8.36 5.71 -5.36
C LYS A 47 -8.29 4.46 -6.23
N ILE A 48 -7.17 4.29 -6.89
CA ILE A 48 -6.92 3.15 -7.77
C ILE A 48 -5.69 2.40 -7.26
N SER A 49 -5.76 1.07 -7.23
CA SER A 49 -4.63 0.28 -6.79
C SER A 49 -3.59 0.14 -7.90
N HIS A 50 -2.35 -0.08 -7.50
CA HIS A 50 -1.29 -0.45 -8.42
C HIS A 50 -1.40 -1.93 -8.79
N LEU A 51 -1.82 -2.75 -7.83
CA LEU A 51 -2.06 -4.18 -8.04
C LEU A 51 -3.18 -4.38 -9.05
N LYS A 52 -2.99 -5.33 -9.96
CA LYS A 52 -4.02 -5.68 -10.94
C LYS A 52 -4.44 -7.13 -10.76
N ILE A 53 -5.74 -7.35 -10.85
CA ILE A 53 -6.33 -8.68 -10.78
C ILE A 53 -6.95 -8.93 -12.15
N GLY A 54 -6.41 -9.93 -12.88
CA GLY A 54 -6.88 -10.20 -14.22
C GLY A 54 -6.73 -9.02 -15.17
N GLY A 55 -5.69 -8.21 -14.95
CA GLY A 55 -5.42 -7.04 -15.78
C GLY A 55 -6.15 -5.77 -15.38
N SER A 56 -7.00 -5.82 -14.35
CA SER A 56 -7.78 -4.66 -13.89
C SER A 56 -7.37 -4.26 -12.48
N PRO A 57 -7.22 -2.95 -12.21
CA PRO A 57 -6.93 -2.50 -10.85
C PRO A 57 -8.17 -2.57 -9.97
N LEU A 58 -7.95 -2.48 -8.66
CA LEU A 58 -9.04 -2.30 -7.70
C LEU A 58 -9.30 -0.80 -7.53
N TYR A 59 -10.56 -0.45 -7.35
CA TYR A 59 -10.95 0.91 -7.03
C TYR A 59 -11.52 0.93 -5.61
N TYR A 60 -11.17 1.94 -4.84
CA TYR A 60 -11.57 2.00 -3.44
C TYR A 60 -11.65 3.45 -2.98
N LEU A 61 -12.33 3.66 -1.85
CA LEU A 61 -12.46 5.00 -1.28
C LEU A 61 -11.28 5.34 -0.39
N PRO A 62 -10.92 6.63 -0.27
CA PRO A 62 -9.96 7.05 0.76
C PRO A 62 -10.44 6.57 2.12
N GLY A 63 -9.54 5.96 2.89
CA GLY A 63 -9.88 5.35 4.17
C GLY A 63 -10.06 3.84 4.09
N GLN A 64 -10.17 3.28 2.90
CA GLN A 64 -10.33 1.84 2.73
C GLN A 64 -9.01 1.11 2.51
N GLU A 65 -7.89 1.81 2.66
CA GLU A 65 -6.57 1.22 2.49
C GLU A 65 -6.36 -0.06 3.32
N PRO A 66 -6.83 -0.12 4.57
CA PRO A 66 -6.65 -1.36 5.35
C PRO A 66 -7.32 -2.58 4.74
N GLN A 67 -8.31 -2.39 3.89
CA GLN A 67 -9.02 -3.51 3.27
C GLN A 67 -8.34 -4.06 2.03
N LEU A 68 -7.38 -3.31 1.46
CA LEU A 68 -6.69 -3.73 0.24
C LEU A 68 -6.00 -5.06 0.38
N TYR A 69 -5.35 -5.31 1.50
CA TYR A 69 -4.63 -6.55 1.71
C TYR A 69 -5.54 -7.77 1.56
N LYS A 70 -6.72 -7.71 2.14
CA LYS A 70 -7.67 -8.82 2.04
C LYS A 70 -8.05 -9.15 0.60
N HIS A 71 -8.30 -8.10 -0.18
CA HIS A 71 -8.70 -8.27 -1.58
C HIS A 71 -7.52 -8.69 -2.45
N ALA A 72 -6.31 -8.34 -2.05
CA ALA A 72 -5.13 -8.63 -2.84
C ALA A 72 -4.54 -10.01 -2.56
N ALA A 73 -4.54 -10.43 -1.30
CA ALA A 73 -3.80 -11.60 -0.86
C ALA A 73 -4.20 -12.88 -1.59
N GLY A 74 -5.47 -13.06 -1.90
CA GLY A 74 -5.95 -14.24 -2.61
C GLY A 74 -5.62 -14.25 -4.10
N ASN A 75 -5.05 -13.18 -4.63
CA ASN A 75 -4.82 -13.01 -6.06
C ASN A 75 -3.34 -12.78 -6.39
N MET A 76 -2.47 -13.00 -5.44
CA MET A 76 -1.03 -12.84 -5.63
C MET A 76 -0.36 -14.17 -5.86
N ASN A 77 0.78 -14.17 -6.57
CA ASN A 77 1.57 -15.37 -6.66
C ASN A 77 2.19 -15.67 -5.29
N PRO A 78 2.54 -16.95 -5.02
CA PRO A 78 3.02 -17.35 -3.69
C PRO A 78 4.26 -16.59 -3.21
N LYS A 79 5.18 -16.26 -4.12
CA LYS A 79 6.40 -15.56 -3.72
C LYS A 79 6.12 -14.13 -3.29
N ASP A 80 5.30 -13.42 -4.07
CA ASP A 80 4.93 -12.04 -3.72
C ASP A 80 4.15 -12.01 -2.41
N LEU A 81 3.25 -12.96 -2.22
CA LEU A 81 2.47 -13.05 -0.98
C LEU A 81 3.38 -13.32 0.22
N GLN A 82 4.39 -14.17 0.04
CA GLN A 82 5.35 -14.46 1.11
C GLN A 82 6.12 -13.20 1.52
N VAL A 83 6.59 -12.42 0.53
CA VAL A 83 7.30 -11.18 0.79
C VAL A 83 6.37 -10.17 1.48
N LEU A 84 5.14 -10.06 1.01
CA LEU A 84 4.17 -9.17 1.60
C LEU A 84 3.86 -9.54 3.04
N ASN A 85 3.67 -10.82 3.33
CA ASN A 85 3.40 -11.30 4.68
C ASN A 85 4.59 -11.06 5.59
N ASN A 86 5.82 -11.19 5.08
CA ASN A 86 7.02 -10.88 5.84
C ASN A 86 7.06 -9.39 6.21
N LEU A 87 6.75 -8.52 5.25
CA LEU A 87 6.68 -7.08 5.51
C LEU A 87 5.60 -6.76 6.53
N LYS A 88 4.43 -7.38 6.38
CA LYS A 88 3.32 -7.17 7.32
C LYS A 88 3.69 -7.58 8.74
N ALA A 89 4.37 -8.73 8.87
CA ALA A 89 4.75 -9.24 10.19
C ALA A 89 5.84 -8.39 10.84
N LYS A 90 6.81 -7.96 10.07
CA LYS A 90 7.95 -7.20 10.59
C LYS A 90 7.74 -5.70 10.57
N GLN A 91 6.78 -5.23 9.79
CA GLN A 91 6.38 -3.84 9.61
C GLN A 91 7.42 -2.99 8.89
N VAL A 92 8.69 -3.23 9.06
CA VAL A 92 9.77 -2.54 8.35
C VAL A 92 10.84 -3.58 7.98
N LEU A 93 11.32 -3.49 6.73
CA LEU A 93 12.42 -4.33 6.24
C LEU A 93 13.53 -3.44 5.74
N LYS A 94 14.77 -3.80 6.06
CA LYS A 94 15.94 -3.12 5.51
C LYS A 94 16.30 -3.80 4.19
N GLU A 95 16.53 -3.01 3.15
CA GLU A 95 16.84 -3.54 1.82
C GLU A 95 18.10 -4.42 1.84
N THR A 96 19.14 -3.93 2.52
CA THR A 96 20.37 -4.68 2.68
C THR A 96 20.09 -5.96 3.45
N GLY A 97 20.51 -7.07 2.91
CA GLY A 97 20.27 -8.37 3.54
C GLY A 97 19.09 -9.12 2.97
N LEU A 98 18.28 -8.48 2.13
CA LEU A 98 17.20 -9.18 1.46
C LEU A 98 17.72 -9.89 0.21
N ASP A 99 17.09 -11.00 -0.16
CA ASP A 99 17.46 -11.68 -1.39
C ASP A 99 16.92 -10.90 -2.59
N THR A 100 17.42 -11.26 -3.78
CA THR A 100 17.07 -10.55 -5.00
C THR A 100 15.58 -10.62 -5.30
N LEU A 101 14.96 -11.77 -5.09
CA LEU A 101 13.53 -11.92 -5.37
C LEU A 101 12.69 -11.06 -4.45
N SER A 102 13.08 -10.96 -3.17
CA SER A 102 12.36 -10.08 -2.23
C SER A 102 12.48 -8.62 -2.62
N LYS A 103 13.68 -8.20 -3.04
CA LYS A 103 13.90 -6.80 -3.48
C LYS A 103 13.02 -6.47 -4.70
N VAL A 104 12.94 -7.37 -5.65
CA VAL A 104 12.12 -7.16 -6.84
C VAL A 104 10.63 -7.14 -6.47
N ALA A 105 10.20 -8.07 -5.63
CA ALA A 105 8.81 -8.14 -5.20
C ALA A 105 8.37 -6.87 -4.48
N LEU A 106 9.20 -6.34 -3.58
CA LEU A 106 8.86 -5.11 -2.86
C LEU A 106 8.65 -3.95 -3.80
N ARG A 107 9.43 -3.86 -4.87
CA ARG A 107 9.29 -2.78 -5.84
C ARG A 107 8.01 -2.90 -6.65
N SER A 108 7.47 -4.09 -6.79
CA SER A 108 6.19 -4.28 -7.50
C SER A 108 4.97 -4.17 -6.60
N LEU A 109 5.15 -4.29 -5.28
CA LEU A 109 4.06 -4.24 -4.31
C LEU A 109 3.82 -2.82 -3.80
N LYS A 110 3.65 -1.88 -4.73
CA LYS A 110 3.59 -0.44 -4.40
C LYS A 110 2.43 -0.03 -3.52
N ASP A 111 1.34 -0.78 -3.53
CA ASP A 111 0.20 -0.48 -2.66
C ASP A 111 0.51 -0.74 -1.19
N PHE A 112 1.48 -1.59 -0.90
CA PHE A 112 1.73 -2.08 0.45
C PHE A 112 3.14 -1.81 0.95
N ALA A 113 4.11 -1.71 0.06
CA ALA A 113 5.51 -1.51 0.41
C ALA A 113 5.90 -0.07 0.07
N VAL A 114 6.18 0.71 1.11
CA VAL A 114 6.55 2.12 0.95
C VAL A 114 8.05 2.24 1.16
N PRO A 115 8.79 2.72 0.14
CA PRO A 115 10.24 2.88 0.28
C PRO A 115 10.58 4.11 1.10
N LEU A 116 11.56 3.97 1.97
CA LEU A 116 12.05 5.06 2.82
C LEU A 116 13.56 5.11 2.73
N HIS A 117 14.10 6.28 2.43
CA HIS A 117 15.53 6.50 2.41
C HIS A 117 15.95 7.13 3.74
N VAL A 118 16.85 6.46 4.44
CA VAL A 118 17.33 6.91 5.74
C VAL A 118 18.83 7.08 5.65
N THR A 119 19.33 8.24 6.09
CA THR A 119 20.76 8.50 6.12
C THR A 119 21.31 8.10 7.48
N VAL A 120 22.31 7.20 7.48
CA VAL A 120 22.98 6.74 8.69
C VAL A 120 24.46 6.88 8.49
N LYS A 121 25.09 7.73 9.29
CA LYS A 121 26.56 7.97 9.21
C LYS A 121 27.00 8.24 7.77
N ASP A 122 26.34 9.18 7.12
CA ASP A 122 26.62 9.62 5.74
C ASP A 122 26.31 8.57 4.66
N LYS A 123 25.71 7.45 5.02
CA LYS A 123 25.30 6.43 4.07
C LYS A 123 23.79 6.41 3.98
N LYS A 124 23.27 6.32 2.77
CA LYS A 124 21.85 6.17 2.55
C LYS A 124 21.48 4.71 2.60
N GLU A 125 20.51 4.38 3.42
CA GLU A 125 19.97 3.04 3.51
C GLU A 125 18.52 3.06 3.05
N LEU A 126 18.11 2.03 2.32
CA LEU A 126 16.73 1.90 1.88
C LEU A 126 15.99 0.95 2.82
N PHE A 127 14.86 1.43 3.32
CA PHE A 127 13.95 0.63 4.14
C PHE A 127 12.61 0.54 3.44
N TRP A 128 11.87 -0.51 3.74
CA TRP A 128 10.51 -0.70 3.25
C TRP A 128 9.58 -0.77 4.44
N LYS A 129 8.53 0.03 4.44
CA LYS A 129 7.57 -0.02 5.55
C LYS A 129 6.24 -0.60 5.06
N TRP A 130 5.55 -1.29 5.96
CA TRP A 130 4.17 -1.69 5.75
C TRP A 130 3.32 -0.43 5.65
N TYR A 131 2.45 -0.36 4.63
CA TYR A 131 1.76 0.88 4.28
C TYR A 131 0.87 1.46 5.38
N LEU A 132 0.41 0.66 6.32
CA LEU A 132 -0.45 1.11 7.41
C LEU A 132 0.32 1.54 8.66
N LEU A 133 1.63 1.38 8.67
CA LEU A 133 2.44 1.74 9.82
C LEU A 133 2.53 3.25 9.95
N SER A 134 2.31 3.78 11.16
CA SER A 134 2.41 5.22 11.40
C SER A 134 3.86 5.68 11.31
N ASP A 135 4.05 6.99 11.14
CA ASP A 135 5.40 7.56 11.08
C ASP A 135 6.17 7.34 12.37
N GLU A 136 5.50 7.48 13.51
CA GLU A 136 6.12 7.25 14.81
C GLU A 136 6.57 5.80 14.96
N GLU A 137 5.69 4.87 14.66
CA GLU A 137 6.02 3.45 14.72
C GLU A 137 7.12 3.09 13.74
N THR A 138 7.12 3.72 12.57
CA THR A 138 8.14 3.52 11.56
C THR A 138 9.51 3.96 12.08
N ASN A 139 9.59 5.14 12.68
CA ASN A 139 10.83 5.65 13.23
C ASN A 139 11.38 4.74 14.33
N ASN A 140 10.50 4.26 15.19
CA ASN A 140 10.89 3.33 16.25
C ASN A 140 11.41 2.01 15.68
N ALA A 141 10.75 1.48 14.68
CA ALA A 141 11.16 0.22 14.05
C ALA A 141 12.52 0.35 13.36
N ILE A 142 12.72 1.45 12.63
CA ILE A 142 14.01 1.71 11.97
C ILE A 142 15.12 1.85 13.01
N GLY A 143 14.85 2.59 14.09
CA GLY A 143 15.82 2.74 15.17
C GLY A 143 16.22 1.40 15.76
N SER A 144 15.24 0.52 15.98
CA SER A 144 15.51 -0.82 16.51
C SER A 144 16.40 -1.64 15.57
N ILE A 145 16.14 -1.56 14.28
CA ILE A 145 16.94 -2.29 13.29
C ILE A 145 18.38 -1.77 13.28
N LEU A 146 18.54 -0.45 13.33
CA LEU A 146 19.87 0.16 13.25
C LEU A 146 20.70 -0.06 14.50
N THR A 147 20.07 -0.07 15.68
CA THR A 147 20.78 -0.24 16.94
C THR A 147 20.82 -1.69 17.42
N GLY A 148 19.96 -2.54 16.85
CA GLY A 148 19.83 -3.92 17.29
C GLY A 148 19.07 -4.05 18.59
N THR A 149 18.49 -2.96 19.11
CA THR A 149 17.70 -2.99 20.34
C THR A 149 16.39 -2.26 20.14
N PRO A 150 15.34 -2.67 20.84
CA PRO A 150 14.06 -1.98 20.73
C PRO A 150 14.17 -0.53 21.20
N ILE A 151 13.53 0.35 20.47
CA ILE A 151 13.44 1.75 20.86
C ILE A 151 12.20 1.92 21.70
N VAL A 152 12.37 2.42 22.89
CA VAL A 152 11.26 2.56 23.80
C VAL A 152 10.64 3.92 23.70
N GLU A 153 11.21 4.88 23.30
CA GLU A 153 10.56 6.09 23.16
C GLU A 153 11.36 7.09 22.52
N GLU A 154 11.21 7.94 22.44
CA GLU A 154 11.75 8.82 21.94
C GLU A 154 12.48 9.18 21.08
N GLU A 155 12.92 9.22 20.75
CA GLU A 155 13.48 9.51 19.88
C GLU A 155 13.59 9.36 18.84
N PRO A 156 13.63 9.63 18.32
CA PRO A 156 13.82 9.37 17.22
C PRO A 156 14.44 9.56 16.29
N VAL A 157 14.77 9.49 16.29
CA VAL A 157 15.39 9.66 15.52
C VAL A 157 15.64 10.10 14.46
N PRO A 158 16.05 10.20 14.39
CA PRO A 158 16.20 10.75 13.68
C PRO A 158 16.28 11.10 12.62
N GLU A 159 16.46 10.97 12.77
CA GLU A 159 16.36 11.22 12.06
C GLU A 159 16.04 11.15 11.14
N ALA A 160 15.83 10.69 11.35
CA ALA A 160 15.43 10.57 10.59
C ALA A 160 15.00 10.84 9.86
N GLU A 161 14.83 10.64 9.99
CA GLU A 161 14.31 10.86 9.49
C GLU A 161 14.22 11.40 9.01
N VAL A 162 14.58 11.18 9.33
CA VAL A 162 14.50 11.64 9.17
C VAL A 162 14.81 12.22 8.75
N PRO A 163 15.16 12.20 8.66
CA PRO A 163 15.46 12.65 8.41
C PRO A 163 15.98 13.21 8.17
N PRO A 164 16.41 13.15 8.27
CA PRO A 164 16.74 13.60 8.16
C PRO A 164 17.17 14.08 7.73
N PRO A 165 17.40 14.08 7.62
CA PRO A 165 17.71 14.55 7.35
C PRO A 165 17.75 14.89 6.63
#